data_c65cf71b14b57d3392e303fbd0337b98
#
_entry.id   c65cf71b14b57d3392e303fbd0337b98
#
_cell.length_a   1.000
_cell.length_b   1.000
_cell.length_c   1.000
_cell.angle_alpha   90.00
_cell.angle_beta   90.00
_cell.angle_gamma   90.00
#
_symmetry.space_group_name_H-M   'P 1'
#
loop_
_entity.id
_entity.type
_entity.pdbx_description
1 polymer ?
#
loop_
_entity_poly.entity_id
_entity_poly.type
_entity_poly.pdbx_seq_one_letter_code
_entity_poly.pdbx_strand_id
1 'polypeptide(L)'
;VTESDTVASSPPVFRLKRKLPFASFARRLARVALTANRLILESGERIPASGPALILPKHCSYRDILVEGVLLHRATRRYANYVMKTGLSALLELPGGVRIVRPKDIRRAKDREERRRLLEEARRRNTETIEYLSWLYRSGECVISHPEGARHADSMGTLQKEIVEHLVAVETQFGIRVPMIPVGIEYVPTKPRSTIFFRVGQPLYSDQFDDTVNIMSVLSESIESLSFKEREPRTQAV
;
A
#
# COMPACT_ATOMS: atom_id res chain seq x y z
N VAL A 1 -5.61 -7.69 49.81
CA VAL A 1 -5.76 -6.70 48.73
C VAL A 1 -4.36 -6.51 48.19
N THR A 2 -4.02 -7.22 47.12
CA THR A 2 -2.74 -7.04 46.39
C THR A 2 -3.07 -6.21 45.16
N GLU A 3 -2.67 -4.95 45.19
CA GLU A 3 -2.60 -4.10 44.01
C GLU A 3 -1.57 -4.69 43.05
N SER A 4 -2.07 -5.17 41.91
CA SER A 4 -1.20 -5.51 40.77
C SER A 4 -0.80 -4.21 40.09
N ASP A 5 0.42 -3.76 40.36
CA ASP A 5 1.09 -2.71 39.60
C ASP A 5 1.16 -3.12 38.11
N THR A 6 0.21 -2.65 37.33
CA THR A 6 0.30 -2.66 35.87
C THR A 6 1.38 -1.64 35.49
N VAL A 7 2.62 -2.10 35.35
CA VAL A 7 3.69 -1.28 34.77
C VAL A 7 3.27 -0.91 33.34
N ALA A 8 2.77 0.30 33.20
CA ALA A 8 2.50 0.90 31.90
C ALA A 8 3.83 1.03 31.17
N SER A 9 4.12 0.09 30.25
CA SER A 9 5.29 0.17 29.40
C SER A 9 5.23 1.45 28.57
N SER A 10 6.28 2.27 28.64
CA SER A 10 6.38 3.48 27.81
C SER A 10 6.15 3.11 26.35
N PRO A 11 5.38 3.92 25.60
CA PRO A 11 5.09 3.62 24.19
C PRO A 11 6.40 3.49 23.40
N PRO A 12 6.48 2.54 22.47
CA PRO A 12 7.68 2.29 21.69
C PRO A 12 8.09 3.54 20.91
N VAL A 13 9.35 3.94 21.03
CA VAL A 13 9.90 5.07 20.26
C VAL A 13 10.26 4.60 18.88
N PHE A 14 9.38 4.85 17.91
CA PHE A 14 9.65 4.51 16.51
C PHE A 14 10.57 5.53 15.84
N ARG A 15 11.36 5.05 14.88
CA ARG A 15 12.15 5.87 13.96
C ARG A 15 11.84 5.45 12.54
N LEU A 16 11.92 6.40 11.61
CA LEU A 16 11.70 6.12 10.21
C LEU A 16 12.72 5.10 9.69
N LYS A 17 12.24 3.92 9.31
CA LYS A 17 13.08 2.82 8.77
C LYS A 17 13.65 3.19 7.41
N ARG A 18 12.86 3.91 6.58
CA ARG A 18 13.30 4.41 5.28
C ARG A 18 14.50 5.34 5.41
N LYS A 19 15.54 5.05 4.63
CA LYS A 19 16.75 5.88 4.54
C LYS A 19 16.77 6.61 3.20
N LEU A 20 16.81 7.95 3.22
CA LEU A 20 16.72 8.78 2.02
C LEU A 20 17.73 8.43 0.92
N PRO A 21 19.03 8.16 1.22
CA PRO A 21 19.98 7.75 0.17
C PRO A 21 19.53 6.49 -0.58
N PHE A 22 19.05 5.48 0.15
CA PHE A 22 18.57 4.22 -0.44
C PHE A 22 17.27 4.41 -1.23
N ALA A 23 16.31 5.19 -0.71
CA ALA A 23 15.09 5.51 -1.42
C ALA A 23 15.37 6.30 -2.71
N SER A 24 16.29 7.27 -2.66
CA SER A 24 16.72 8.04 -3.83
C SER A 24 17.44 7.15 -4.86
N PHE A 25 18.32 6.27 -4.42
CA PHE A 25 19.00 5.31 -5.28
C PHE A 25 18.01 4.35 -5.95
N ALA A 26 17.11 3.72 -5.17
CA ALA A 26 16.08 2.82 -5.68
C ALA A 26 15.20 3.52 -6.73
N ARG A 27 14.79 4.77 -6.49
CA ARG A 27 14.02 5.56 -7.47
C ARG A 27 14.82 5.85 -8.74
N ARG A 28 16.10 6.18 -8.64
CA ARG A 28 16.96 6.41 -9.83
C ARG A 28 17.08 5.14 -10.66
N LEU A 29 17.30 4.00 -10.02
CA LEU A 29 17.37 2.69 -10.67
C LEU A 29 16.02 2.34 -11.33
N ALA A 30 14.92 2.55 -10.62
CA ALA A 30 13.58 2.36 -11.16
C ALA A 30 13.33 3.22 -12.40
N ARG A 31 13.77 4.49 -12.38
CA ARG A 31 13.65 5.38 -13.55
C ARG A 31 14.45 4.85 -14.75
N VAL A 32 15.65 4.32 -14.53
CA VAL A 32 16.44 3.70 -15.61
C VAL A 32 15.74 2.44 -16.13
N ALA A 33 15.24 1.56 -15.25
CA ALA A 33 14.51 0.35 -15.64
C ALA A 33 13.22 0.64 -16.43
N LEU A 34 12.64 1.82 -16.27
CA LEU A 34 11.40 2.23 -16.94
C LEU A 34 11.65 3.10 -18.20
N THR A 35 12.89 3.33 -18.63
CA THR A 35 13.20 4.17 -19.81
C THR A 35 12.60 3.66 -21.12
N ALA A 36 12.40 2.35 -21.25
CA ALA A 36 11.74 1.74 -22.38
C ALA A 36 10.21 1.97 -22.42
N ASN A 37 9.65 2.62 -21.39
CA ASN A 37 8.23 2.88 -21.28
C ASN A 37 7.93 4.38 -21.34
N ARG A 38 6.75 4.72 -21.84
CA ARG A 38 6.16 6.03 -21.69
C ARG A 38 5.34 6.03 -20.39
N LEU A 39 5.70 6.87 -19.41
CA LEU A 39 4.99 7.00 -18.15
C LEU A 39 4.05 8.19 -18.20
N ILE A 40 2.76 7.95 -18.03
CA ILE A 40 1.72 8.98 -17.99
C ILE A 40 1.15 9.02 -16.58
N LEU A 41 1.22 10.21 -15.96
CA LEU A 41 0.63 10.52 -14.68
C LEU A 41 -0.59 11.41 -14.90
N GLU A 42 -1.76 10.93 -14.51
CA GLU A 42 -3.02 11.69 -14.55
C GLU A 42 -3.46 12.04 -13.14
N SER A 43 -3.86 13.28 -12.94
CA SER A 43 -4.38 13.82 -11.66
C SER A 43 -3.42 13.64 -10.47
N GLY A 44 -2.12 13.73 -10.70
CA GLY A 44 -1.09 13.56 -9.64
C GLY A 44 -1.18 14.60 -8.52
N GLU A 45 -1.81 15.75 -8.78
CA GLU A 45 -2.08 16.83 -7.82
C GLU A 45 -3.03 16.40 -6.69
N ARG A 46 -3.78 15.30 -6.87
CA ARG A 46 -4.68 14.74 -5.84
C ARG A 46 -3.91 14.03 -4.71
N ILE A 47 -2.64 13.70 -4.93
CA ILE A 47 -1.79 13.15 -3.88
C ILE A 47 -1.23 14.32 -3.06
N PRO A 48 -1.47 14.38 -1.73
CA PRO A 48 -1.00 15.49 -0.93
C PRO A 48 0.54 15.56 -0.89
N ALA A 49 1.07 16.76 -1.09
CA ALA A 49 2.51 17.02 -1.04
C ALA A 49 3.08 16.93 0.38
N SER A 50 2.24 17.01 1.41
CA SER A 50 2.59 16.91 2.83
C SER A 50 1.46 16.23 3.61
N GLY A 51 1.73 15.82 4.85
CA GLY A 51 0.77 15.12 5.71
C GLY A 51 0.65 13.64 5.37
N PRO A 52 -0.15 12.88 6.17
CA PRO A 52 -0.35 11.46 5.96
C PRO A 52 -1.16 11.18 4.70
N ALA A 53 -0.92 10.01 4.09
CA ALA A 53 -1.75 9.51 2.99
C ALA A 53 -1.65 7.98 2.91
N LEU A 54 -2.75 7.30 2.63
CA LEU A 54 -2.79 5.91 2.25
C LEU A 54 -3.11 5.82 0.75
N ILE A 55 -2.13 5.40 -0.05
CA ILE A 55 -2.29 5.20 -1.49
C ILE A 55 -2.58 3.72 -1.74
N LEU A 56 -3.62 3.46 -2.52
CA LEU A 56 -4.18 2.13 -2.77
C LEU A 56 -4.17 1.85 -4.29
N PRO A 57 -3.01 1.44 -4.84
CA PRO A 57 -2.90 1.19 -6.26
C PRO A 57 -3.40 -0.19 -6.66
N LYS A 58 -3.91 -0.29 -7.88
CA LYS A 58 -4.10 -1.55 -8.60
C LYS A 58 -2.81 -2.35 -8.63
N HIS A 59 -2.89 -3.66 -8.40
CA HIS A 59 -1.72 -4.54 -8.47
C HIS A 59 -1.73 -5.41 -9.73
N CYS A 60 -1.00 -5.00 -10.75
CA CYS A 60 -0.93 -5.68 -12.05
C CYS A 60 0.36 -6.51 -12.21
N SER A 61 1.49 -5.98 -11.76
CA SER A 61 2.82 -6.48 -12.14
C SER A 61 3.83 -6.32 -11.00
N TYR A 62 4.96 -7.02 -11.08
CA TYR A 62 6.13 -6.74 -10.25
C TYR A 62 6.74 -5.35 -10.48
N ARG A 63 6.42 -4.73 -11.62
CA ARG A 63 6.93 -3.41 -12.00
C ARG A 63 6.16 -2.26 -11.35
N ASP A 64 4.99 -2.53 -10.75
CA ASP A 64 4.12 -1.50 -10.17
C ASP A 64 4.89 -0.67 -9.14
N ILE A 65 5.64 -1.31 -8.25
CA ILE A 65 6.42 -0.63 -7.21
C ILE A 65 7.47 0.35 -7.78
N LEU A 66 8.01 0.05 -8.98
CA LEU A 66 8.94 0.94 -9.67
C LEU A 66 8.19 2.16 -10.23
N VAL A 67 7.03 1.92 -10.84
CA VAL A 67 6.15 2.97 -11.41
C VAL A 67 5.69 3.89 -10.30
N GLU A 68 5.19 3.34 -9.20
CA GLU A 68 4.73 4.06 -8.01
C GLU A 68 5.82 4.95 -7.44
N GLY A 69 7.03 4.40 -7.22
CA GLY A 69 8.15 5.15 -6.66
C GLY A 69 8.59 6.31 -7.53
N VAL A 70 8.57 6.14 -8.86
CA VAL A 70 8.94 7.20 -9.80
C VAL A 70 7.84 8.26 -9.90
N LEU A 71 6.56 7.85 -10.04
CA LEU A 71 5.47 8.78 -10.31
C LEU A 71 4.97 9.49 -9.06
N LEU A 72 4.96 8.82 -7.90
CA LEU A 72 4.70 9.49 -6.63
C LEU A 72 5.73 10.60 -6.38
N HIS A 73 7.02 10.32 -6.55
CA HIS A 73 8.05 11.33 -6.37
C HIS A 73 7.94 12.47 -7.41
N ARG A 74 7.50 12.15 -8.63
CA ARG A 74 7.24 13.17 -9.66
C ARG A 74 6.10 14.11 -9.24
N ALA A 75 5.03 13.56 -8.69
CA ALA A 75 3.86 14.31 -8.23
C ALA A 75 4.16 15.17 -6.98
N THR A 76 4.81 14.59 -5.98
CA THR A 76 4.83 15.14 -4.61
C THR A 76 6.20 15.45 -4.05
N ARG A 77 7.28 15.01 -4.71
CA ARG A 77 8.66 15.02 -4.20
C ARG A 77 8.88 14.16 -2.95
N ARG A 78 7.90 13.33 -2.60
CA ARG A 78 7.95 12.43 -1.43
C ARG A 78 8.41 11.02 -1.82
N TYR A 79 8.79 10.25 -0.81
CA TYR A 79 9.01 8.81 -0.87
C TYR A 79 7.98 8.13 0.02
N ALA A 80 7.39 7.03 -0.44
CA ALA A 80 6.43 6.26 0.33
C ALA A 80 7.09 5.21 1.22
N ASN A 81 6.28 4.68 2.14
CA ASN A 81 6.52 3.44 2.88
C ASN A 81 5.61 2.37 2.28
N TYR A 82 6.18 1.23 1.84
CA TYR A 82 5.48 0.20 1.07
C TYR A 82 5.13 -0.99 1.94
N VAL A 83 3.84 -1.28 2.12
CA VAL A 83 3.40 -2.51 2.79
C VAL A 83 3.71 -3.70 1.89
N MET A 84 4.52 -4.62 2.37
CA MET A 84 4.97 -5.78 1.61
C MET A 84 4.92 -7.07 2.42
N LYS A 85 4.86 -8.22 1.72
CA LYS A 85 4.88 -9.53 2.39
C LYS A 85 6.22 -9.79 3.07
N THR A 86 6.20 -10.57 4.16
CA THR A 86 7.41 -11.21 4.70
C THR A 86 8.00 -12.20 3.67
N GLY A 87 9.28 -12.52 3.80
CA GLY A 87 10.00 -13.39 2.87
C GLY A 87 10.66 -12.64 1.70
N LEU A 88 10.47 -11.33 1.59
CA LEU A 88 11.31 -10.46 0.76
C LEU A 88 12.55 -10.04 1.54
N SER A 89 13.62 -9.66 0.82
CA SER A 89 14.87 -9.23 1.44
C SER A 89 14.67 -8.10 2.45
N ALA A 90 15.33 -8.20 3.60
CA ALA A 90 15.33 -7.14 4.62
C ALA A 90 15.91 -5.82 4.10
N LEU A 91 16.76 -5.86 3.07
CA LEU A 91 17.30 -4.67 2.44
C LEU A 91 16.23 -3.76 1.81
N LEU A 92 15.04 -4.31 1.50
CA LEU A 92 13.91 -3.53 0.99
C LEU A 92 13.26 -2.62 2.05
N GLU A 93 13.58 -2.79 3.33
CA GLU A 93 13.16 -1.84 4.38
C GLU A 93 13.91 -0.51 4.25
N LEU A 94 15.14 -0.51 3.74
CA LEU A 94 15.95 0.70 3.58
C LEU A 94 15.32 1.72 2.60
N PRO A 95 14.76 1.34 1.45
CA PRO A 95 14.00 2.26 0.60
C PRO A 95 12.56 2.53 1.09
N GLY A 96 12.06 1.86 2.13
CA GLY A 96 10.76 2.12 2.73
C GLY A 96 9.82 0.91 2.84
N GLY A 97 10.32 -0.31 2.73
CA GLY A 97 9.50 -1.51 2.92
C GLY A 97 9.01 -1.69 4.36
N VAL A 98 7.74 -2.02 4.52
CA VAL A 98 7.08 -2.35 5.79
C VAL A 98 6.52 -3.76 5.68
N ARG A 99 7.13 -4.72 6.38
CA ARG A 99 6.80 -6.13 6.22
C ARG A 99 5.62 -6.55 7.07
N ILE A 100 4.66 -7.26 6.45
CA ILE A 100 3.50 -7.86 7.12
C ILE A 100 3.43 -9.36 6.84
N VAL A 101 3.09 -10.16 7.86
CA VAL A 101 2.85 -11.60 7.71
C VAL A 101 1.40 -11.82 7.35
N ARG A 102 1.13 -12.46 6.20
CA ARG A 102 -0.22 -12.72 5.73
C ARG A 102 -0.67 -14.13 6.10
N PRO A 103 -1.98 -14.38 6.30
CA PRO A 103 -2.49 -15.73 6.61
C PRO A 103 -2.04 -16.81 5.62
N LYS A 104 -1.93 -16.47 4.33
CA LYS A 104 -1.44 -17.40 3.30
C LYS A 104 0.03 -17.80 3.45
N ASP A 105 0.85 -16.96 4.09
CA ASP A 105 2.26 -17.24 4.32
C ASP A 105 2.45 -18.36 5.37
N ILE A 106 1.41 -18.60 6.23
CA ILE A 106 1.40 -19.60 7.31
C ILE A 106 0.79 -20.93 6.86
N ARG A 107 0.06 -20.98 5.72
CA ARG A 107 -0.58 -22.20 5.21
C ARG A 107 0.40 -23.34 4.86
N ARG A 108 1.70 -23.05 4.80
CA ARG A 108 2.77 -23.99 4.46
C ARG A 108 3.36 -24.73 5.67
N ALA A 109 2.79 -24.52 6.87
CA ALA A 109 3.21 -25.24 8.07
C ALA A 109 3.03 -26.75 7.87
N LYS A 110 4.03 -27.53 8.29
CA LYS A 110 4.10 -29.00 8.09
C LYS A 110 3.14 -29.74 9.02
N ASP A 111 2.94 -29.20 10.22
CA ASP A 111 2.10 -29.79 11.25
C ASP A 111 1.35 -28.71 12.06
N ARG A 112 0.54 -29.18 13.03
CA ARG A 112 -0.29 -28.32 13.89
C ARG A 112 0.53 -27.47 14.86
N GLU A 113 1.63 -28.01 15.35
CA GLU A 113 2.49 -27.32 16.33
C GLU A 113 3.31 -26.22 15.66
N GLU A 114 3.92 -26.51 14.51
CA GLU A 114 4.57 -25.50 13.67
C GLU A 114 3.61 -24.39 13.27
N ARG A 115 2.37 -24.75 12.88
CA ARG A 115 1.33 -23.77 12.53
C ARG A 115 1.00 -22.85 13.71
N ARG A 116 0.86 -23.40 14.93
CA ARG A 116 0.59 -22.62 16.14
C ARG A 116 1.71 -21.62 16.40
N ARG A 117 2.96 -22.10 16.39
CA ARG A 117 4.16 -21.27 16.60
C ARG A 117 4.24 -20.14 15.56
N LEU A 118 4.04 -20.46 14.26
CA LEU A 118 4.06 -19.46 13.19
C LEU A 118 2.93 -18.44 13.34
N LEU A 119 1.76 -18.84 13.82
CA LEU A 119 0.65 -17.92 14.09
C LEU A 119 0.97 -16.97 15.26
N GLU A 120 1.56 -17.45 16.33
CA GLU A 120 1.97 -16.63 17.47
C GLU A 120 3.06 -15.62 17.07
N GLU A 121 4.07 -16.07 16.33
CA GLU A 121 5.11 -15.21 15.80
C GLU A 121 4.55 -14.16 14.83
N ALA A 122 3.63 -14.57 13.94
CA ALA A 122 2.96 -13.67 13.00
C ALA A 122 2.14 -12.59 13.73
N ARG A 123 1.40 -12.96 14.78
CA ARG A 123 0.64 -12.01 15.59
C ARG A 123 1.58 -10.97 16.21
N ARG A 124 2.63 -11.38 16.87
CA ARG A 124 3.61 -10.48 17.49
C ARG A 124 4.21 -9.51 16.45
N ARG A 125 4.71 -10.04 15.33
CA ARG A 125 5.30 -9.22 14.25
C ARG A 125 4.30 -8.26 13.62
N ASN A 126 3.06 -8.70 13.43
CA ASN A 126 2.03 -7.85 12.86
C ASN A 126 1.61 -6.75 13.85
N THR A 127 1.56 -7.01 15.16
CA THR A 127 1.32 -5.98 16.17
C THR A 127 2.36 -4.86 16.07
N GLU A 128 3.65 -5.20 16.07
CA GLU A 128 4.75 -4.23 15.91
C GLU A 128 4.64 -3.45 14.58
N THR A 129 4.22 -4.14 13.50
CA THR A 129 4.04 -3.50 12.19
C THR A 129 2.85 -2.55 12.18
N ILE A 130 1.73 -2.92 12.80
CA ILE A 130 0.52 -2.10 12.93
C ILE A 130 0.81 -0.83 13.75
N GLU A 131 1.52 -0.96 14.88
CA GLU A 131 1.97 0.17 15.67
C GLU A 131 2.89 1.11 14.88
N TYR A 132 3.81 0.54 14.08
CA TYR A 132 4.67 1.33 13.20
C TYR A 132 3.89 2.04 12.09
N LEU A 133 2.89 1.41 11.49
CA LEU A 133 2.00 2.05 10.51
C LEU A 133 1.21 3.19 11.15
N SER A 134 0.67 2.99 12.35
CA SER A 134 -0.01 4.05 13.13
C SER A 134 0.92 5.24 13.36
N TRP A 135 2.18 4.96 13.72
CA TRP A 135 3.19 5.99 13.90
C TRP A 135 3.50 6.73 12.59
N LEU A 136 3.60 6.02 11.46
CA LEU A 136 3.81 6.62 10.14
C LEU A 136 2.71 7.63 9.78
N TYR A 137 1.44 7.28 9.95
CA TYR A 137 0.33 8.20 9.71
C TYR A 137 0.41 9.43 10.62
N ARG A 138 0.63 9.24 11.92
CA ARG A 138 0.79 10.33 12.88
C ARG A 138 1.98 11.23 12.59
N SER A 139 3.03 10.69 11.99
CA SER A 139 4.22 11.43 11.57
C SER A 139 4.06 12.10 10.20
N GLY A 140 2.89 12.05 9.59
CA GLY A 140 2.63 12.66 8.29
C GLY A 140 3.22 11.91 7.11
N GLU A 141 3.50 10.61 7.26
CA GLU A 141 4.13 9.81 6.23
C GLU A 141 3.12 9.26 5.22
N CYS A 142 3.60 9.02 4.00
CA CYS A 142 2.83 8.38 2.94
C CYS A 142 3.06 6.87 2.98
N VAL A 143 1.97 6.10 2.96
CA VAL A 143 1.97 4.64 2.92
C VAL A 143 1.33 4.18 1.61
N ILE A 144 1.94 3.20 0.95
CA ILE A 144 1.38 2.50 -0.21
C ILE A 144 1.08 1.07 0.18
N SER A 145 -0.13 0.62 -0.11
CA SER A 145 -0.55 -0.77 0.08
C SER A 145 -1.38 -1.22 -1.11
N HIS A 146 -1.05 -2.40 -1.65
CA HIS A 146 -1.84 -3.02 -2.71
C HIS A 146 -3.03 -3.77 -2.08
N PRO A 147 -4.25 -3.24 -2.16
CA PRO A 147 -5.38 -3.78 -1.41
C PRO A 147 -5.82 -5.15 -1.92
N GLU A 148 -5.51 -5.53 -3.14
CA GLU A 148 -5.80 -6.86 -3.69
C GLU A 148 -4.95 -7.98 -3.08
N GLY A 149 -3.82 -7.66 -2.43
CA GLY A 149 -2.91 -8.63 -1.82
C GLY A 149 -2.28 -9.67 -2.78
N ALA A 150 -2.66 -9.64 -4.05
CA ALA A 150 -2.11 -10.43 -5.15
C ALA A 150 -2.15 -9.63 -6.46
N ARG A 151 -1.44 -10.10 -7.49
CA ARG A 151 -1.43 -9.45 -8.81
C ARG A 151 -2.58 -9.97 -9.67
N HIS A 152 -3.35 -9.05 -10.21
CA HIS A 152 -4.43 -9.29 -11.17
C HIS A 152 -4.26 -8.33 -12.36
N ALA A 153 -3.66 -8.83 -13.45
CA ALA A 153 -3.35 -7.98 -14.61
C ALA A 153 -4.58 -7.61 -15.43
N ASP A 154 -5.57 -8.50 -15.50
CA ASP A 154 -6.68 -8.42 -16.46
C ASP A 154 -8.06 -8.22 -15.83
N SER A 155 -8.15 -8.21 -14.53
CA SER A 155 -9.39 -8.04 -13.79
C SER A 155 -9.14 -7.38 -12.45
N MET A 156 -10.17 -6.92 -11.76
CA MET A 156 -10.08 -6.49 -10.38
C MET A 156 -10.10 -7.70 -9.46
N GLY A 157 -9.15 -7.78 -8.52
CA GLY A 157 -9.15 -8.76 -7.44
C GLY A 157 -9.99 -8.28 -6.25
N THR A 158 -10.37 -9.23 -5.37
CA THR A 158 -11.05 -8.87 -4.12
C THR A 158 -10.13 -8.05 -3.23
N LEU A 159 -10.62 -6.91 -2.76
CA LEU A 159 -9.87 -6.05 -1.86
C LEU A 159 -9.86 -6.61 -0.43
N GLN A 160 -8.71 -6.49 0.22
CA GLN A 160 -8.51 -6.86 1.62
C GLN A 160 -8.73 -5.61 2.49
N LYS A 161 -9.61 -5.75 3.48
CA LYS A 161 -10.11 -4.61 4.28
C LYS A 161 -9.17 -4.18 5.41
N GLU A 162 -8.24 -5.06 5.82
CA GLU A 162 -7.48 -4.91 7.05
C GLU A 162 -6.67 -3.60 7.12
N ILE A 163 -6.14 -3.14 5.98
CA ILE A 163 -5.38 -1.88 5.95
C ILE A 163 -6.29 -0.65 6.11
N VAL A 164 -7.51 -0.73 5.57
CA VAL A 164 -8.51 0.34 5.69
C VAL A 164 -9.11 0.35 7.09
N GLU A 165 -9.48 -0.81 7.64
CA GLU A 165 -9.96 -0.94 9.03
C GLU A 165 -8.91 -0.42 10.02
N HIS A 166 -7.63 -0.74 9.80
CA HIS A 166 -6.56 -0.19 10.62
C HIS A 166 -6.47 1.33 10.52
N LEU A 167 -6.57 1.89 9.31
CA LEU A 167 -6.54 3.33 9.12
C LEU A 167 -7.67 4.03 9.89
N VAL A 168 -8.91 3.53 9.74
CA VAL A 168 -10.09 4.07 10.44
C VAL A 168 -9.91 4.02 11.97
N ALA A 169 -9.36 2.92 12.49
CA ALA A 169 -9.05 2.81 13.92
C ALA A 169 -8.00 3.85 14.36
N VAL A 170 -6.96 4.09 13.55
CA VAL A 170 -5.93 5.11 13.84
C VAL A 170 -6.53 6.52 13.80
N GLU A 171 -7.37 6.83 12.82
CA GLU A 171 -8.06 8.13 12.73
C GLU A 171 -8.92 8.39 13.97
N THR A 172 -9.71 7.39 14.38
CA THR A 172 -10.56 7.45 15.57
C THR A 172 -9.74 7.60 16.84
N GLN A 173 -8.68 6.81 17.00
CA GLN A 173 -7.87 6.79 18.22
C GLN A 173 -7.08 8.10 18.43
N PHE A 174 -6.58 8.69 17.34
CA PHE A 174 -5.64 9.81 17.42
C PHE A 174 -6.20 11.14 16.92
N GLY A 175 -7.45 11.18 16.47
CA GLY A 175 -8.09 12.41 15.96
C GLY A 175 -7.39 12.98 14.73
N ILE A 176 -6.80 12.13 13.89
CA ILE A 176 -6.17 12.54 12.63
C ILE A 176 -7.07 12.17 11.45
N ARG A 177 -6.88 12.82 10.32
CA ARG A 177 -7.61 12.56 9.09
C ARG A 177 -6.62 12.18 7.99
N VAL A 178 -6.80 11.01 7.37
CA VAL A 178 -5.87 10.45 6.39
C VAL A 178 -6.60 10.16 5.08
N PRO A 179 -6.28 10.81 3.97
CA PRO A 179 -6.88 10.49 2.68
C PRO A 179 -6.49 9.09 2.21
N MET A 180 -7.48 8.31 1.80
CA MET A 180 -7.36 7.07 1.05
C MET A 180 -7.41 7.42 -0.44
N ILE A 181 -6.36 7.13 -1.18
CA ILE A 181 -6.19 7.55 -2.58
C ILE A 181 -6.21 6.33 -3.48
N PRO A 182 -7.33 6.05 -4.18
CA PRO A 182 -7.38 4.99 -5.17
C PRO A 182 -6.51 5.34 -6.38
N VAL A 183 -5.76 4.36 -6.89
CA VAL A 183 -4.90 4.56 -8.06
C VAL A 183 -5.06 3.40 -9.04
N GLY A 184 -5.38 3.73 -10.29
CA GLY A 184 -5.32 2.79 -11.40
C GLY A 184 -3.92 2.72 -12.00
N ILE A 185 -3.46 1.49 -12.25
CA ILE A 185 -2.25 1.24 -13.05
C ILE A 185 -2.64 0.42 -14.26
N GLU A 186 -2.30 0.89 -15.46
CA GLU A 186 -2.62 0.19 -16.70
C GLU A 186 -1.40 0.13 -17.61
N TYR A 187 -1.09 -1.08 -18.10
CA TYR A 187 -0.01 -1.33 -19.03
C TYR A 187 -0.58 -1.52 -20.43
N VAL A 188 -0.38 -0.54 -21.31
CA VAL A 188 -0.87 -0.58 -22.69
C VAL A 188 0.31 -0.82 -23.64
N PRO A 189 0.31 -1.95 -24.38
CA PRO A 189 1.32 -2.20 -25.39
C PRO A 189 1.12 -1.24 -26.56
N THR A 190 2.00 -0.27 -26.69
CA THR A 190 2.04 0.72 -27.79
C THR A 190 3.38 0.71 -28.49
N LYS A 191 3.42 1.14 -29.76
CA LYS A 191 4.68 1.32 -30.50
C LYS A 191 5.05 2.80 -30.56
N PRO A 192 6.32 3.16 -30.50
CA PRO A 192 7.51 2.31 -30.36
C PRO A 192 7.81 1.86 -28.90
N ARG A 193 7.05 2.34 -27.90
CA ARG A 193 7.26 2.06 -26.48
C ARG A 193 5.93 1.79 -25.79
N SER A 194 5.87 0.75 -24.94
CA SER A 194 4.69 0.53 -24.10
C SER A 194 4.39 1.71 -23.20
N THR A 195 3.13 2.05 -23.07
CA THR A 195 2.66 3.14 -22.22
C THR A 195 2.16 2.58 -20.89
N ILE A 196 2.55 3.21 -19.80
CA ILE A 196 2.08 2.89 -18.46
C ILE A 196 1.33 4.12 -17.93
N PHE A 197 0.04 3.94 -17.70
CA PHE A 197 -0.80 4.94 -17.07
C PHE A 197 -0.80 4.74 -15.56
N PHE A 198 -0.71 5.84 -14.84
CA PHE A 198 -0.87 5.93 -13.39
C PHE A 198 -1.90 7.02 -13.13
N ARG A 199 -3.13 6.61 -12.86
CA ARG A 199 -4.29 7.50 -12.73
C ARG A 199 -4.69 7.61 -11.28
N VAL A 200 -4.67 8.82 -10.75
CA VAL A 200 -4.99 9.11 -9.36
C VAL A 200 -6.47 9.49 -9.25
N GLY A 201 -7.22 8.73 -8.47
CA GLY A 201 -8.63 9.00 -8.18
C GLY A 201 -8.84 10.12 -7.17
N GLN A 202 -10.10 10.44 -6.89
CA GLN A 202 -10.44 11.37 -5.82
C GLN A 202 -10.06 10.78 -4.46
N PRO A 203 -9.44 11.56 -3.57
CA PRO A 203 -9.20 11.15 -2.21
C PRO A 203 -10.52 10.84 -1.49
N LEU A 204 -10.60 9.71 -0.81
CA LEU A 204 -11.72 9.30 0.03
C LEU A 204 -11.32 9.45 1.50
N TYR A 205 -12.25 9.82 2.34
CA TYR A 205 -12.04 9.98 3.77
C TYR A 205 -13.04 9.12 4.53
N SER A 206 -12.64 8.53 5.65
CA SER A 206 -13.49 7.61 6.43
C SER A 206 -14.77 8.25 6.92
N ASP A 207 -14.72 9.55 7.25
CA ASP A 207 -15.85 10.33 7.72
C ASP A 207 -16.94 10.62 6.66
N GLN A 208 -16.72 10.21 5.41
CA GLN A 208 -17.70 10.30 4.32
C GLN A 208 -18.58 9.05 4.20
N PHE A 209 -18.36 8.03 5.03
CA PHE A 209 -19.00 6.72 4.92
C PHE A 209 -19.52 6.24 6.28
N ASP A 210 -20.60 5.50 6.25
CA ASP A 210 -21.20 4.93 7.46
C ASP A 210 -20.40 3.75 8.02
N ASP A 211 -19.74 2.98 7.14
CA ASP A 211 -18.96 1.80 7.51
C ASP A 211 -17.82 1.47 6.53
N THR A 212 -16.96 0.54 6.93
CA THR A 212 -15.83 0.09 6.13
C THR A 212 -16.26 -0.65 4.87
N VAL A 213 -17.43 -1.28 4.84
CA VAL A 213 -17.94 -2.03 3.67
C VAL A 213 -18.22 -1.05 2.53
N ASN A 214 -18.84 0.07 2.84
CA ASN A 214 -19.12 1.14 1.89
C ASN A 214 -17.81 1.76 1.36
N ILE A 215 -16.82 2.00 2.23
CA ILE A 215 -15.48 2.45 1.80
C ILE A 215 -14.87 1.46 0.79
N MET A 216 -14.90 0.17 1.11
CA MET A 216 -14.30 -0.87 0.27
C MET A 216 -14.98 -1.01 -1.09
N SER A 217 -16.31 -0.85 -1.16
CA SER A 217 -17.05 -0.85 -2.42
C SER A 217 -16.61 0.30 -3.32
N VAL A 218 -16.64 1.52 -2.79
CA VAL A 218 -16.25 2.73 -3.55
C VAL A 218 -14.78 2.71 -3.96
N LEU A 219 -13.89 2.19 -3.09
CA LEU A 219 -12.48 2.00 -3.43
C LEU A 219 -12.31 1.01 -4.60
N SER A 220 -13.02 -0.12 -4.55
CA SER A 220 -12.96 -1.15 -5.61
C SER A 220 -13.40 -0.59 -6.94
N GLU A 221 -14.57 0.05 -7.01
CA GLU A 221 -15.11 0.68 -8.21
C GLU A 221 -14.17 1.78 -8.75
N SER A 222 -13.62 2.60 -7.84
CA SER A 222 -12.69 3.67 -8.21
C SER A 222 -11.41 3.11 -8.83
N ILE A 223 -10.78 2.11 -8.19
CA ILE A 223 -9.54 1.50 -8.70
C ILE A 223 -9.80 0.82 -10.05
N GLU A 224 -10.92 0.09 -10.18
CA GLU A 224 -11.30 -0.61 -11.41
C GLU A 224 -11.51 0.37 -12.56
N SER A 225 -12.30 1.42 -12.36
CA SER A 225 -12.59 2.43 -13.37
C SER A 225 -11.35 3.19 -13.85
N LEU A 226 -10.34 3.34 -12.97
CA LEU A 226 -9.07 3.99 -13.30
C LEU A 226 -8.10 3.05 -14.02
N SER A 227 -8.27 1.72 -13.90
CA SER A 227 -7.28 0.73 -14.32
C SER A 227 -7.52 0.17 -15.73
N PHE A 228 -8.72 0.30 -16.28
CA PHE A 228 -9.10 -0.37 -17.53
C PHE A 228 -9.68 0.58 -18.60
N LYS A 229 -9.21 1.82 -18.62
CA LYS A 229 -9.75 2.85 -19.53
C LYS A 229 -9.33 2.68 -20.98
N GLU A 230 -8.13 2.19 -21.24
CA GLU A 230 -7.58 2.05 -22.60
C GLU A 230 -7.86 0.67 -23.22
N ARG A 231 -8.52 -0.22 -22.49
CA ARG A 231 -8.91 -1.52 -23.04
C ARG A 231 -10.21 -1.35 -23.83
N GLU A 232 -10.19 -1.82 -25.06
CA GLU A 232 -11.43 -1.98 -25.82
C GLU A 232 -12.41 -2.84 -25.04
N PRO A 233 -13.71 -2.50 -25.02
CA PRO A 233 -14.70 -3.36 -24.39
C PRO A 233 -14.58 -4.74 -25.03
N ARG A 234 -14.24 -5.76 -24.23
CA ARG A 234 -14.23 -7.14 -24.72
C ARG A 234 -15.61 -7.41 -25.25
N THR A 235 -15.74 -7.55 -26.56
CA THR A 235 -16.94 -8.10 -27.19
C THR A 235 -17.19 -9.43 -26.49
N GLN A 236 -18.22 -9.48 -25.65
CA GLN A 236 -18.64 -10.72 -25.04
C GLN A 236 -18.92 -11.68 -26.20
N ALA A 237 -18.03 -12.65 -26.40
CA ALA A 237 -18.30 -13.75 -27.31
C ALA A 237 -19.51 -14.49 -26.73
N VAL A 238 -20.60 -14.40 -27.44
CA VAL A 238 -21.87 -15.10 -27.22
C VAL A 238 -21.66 -16.60 -27.41
#